data_7c3c5f2eb9dbd6093ef32ecb9ccc13ec
#
_entry.id   7c3c5f2eb9dbd6093ef32ecb9ccc13ec
#
_cell.length_a   1.000
_cell.length_b   1.000
_cell.length_c   1.000
_cell.angle_alpha   90.00
_cell.angle_beta   90.00
_cell.angle_gamma   90.00
#
_symmetry.space_group_name_H-M   'P 1'
#
loop_
_entity.id
_entity.type
_entity.pdbx_description
1 polymer ?
#
loop_
_entity_poly.entity_id
_entity_poly.type
_entity_poly.pdbx_seq_one_letter_code
_entity_poly.pdbx_strand_id
1 'polypeptide(L)'
;MKDRNTELYRTMYLIRMCEEKIRVHYPSDQLKTPVHLCIGLEAIVAGVIYSLKSDDQVFGTYRNHGTYLAKSGNTDRFFGEMFGKVTGEFQGKAGSMHLSAPENGFMGSSAIVGTTIPLSL
;
A
#
# COMPACT_ATOMS: atom_id res chain seq x y z
N MET A 1 -21.64 -0.49 16.19
CA MET A 1 -20.25 -0.99 16.32
C MET A 1 -19.96 -1.85 15.10
N LYS A 2 -18.97 -1.48 14.29
CA LYS A 2 -18.59 -2.33 13.16
C LYS A 2 -17.98 -3.61 13.72
N ASP A 3 -18.43 -4.76 13.21
CA ASP A 3 -17.84 -6.03 13.60
C ASP A 3 -16.38 -6.11 13.13
N ARG A 4 -15.49 -6.47 14.05
CA ARG A 4 -14.03 -6.61 13.80
C ARG A 4 -13.75 -7.47 12.58
N ASN A 5 -14.46 -8.59 12.45
CA ASN A 5 -14.24 -9.52 11.35
C ASN A 5 -14.62 -8.89 10.00
N THR A 6 -15.68 -8.11 10.00
CA THR A 6 -16.10 -7.37 8.79
C THR A 6 -15.06 -6.32 8.38
N GLU A 7 -14.46 -5.61 9.32
CA GLU A 7 -13.41 -4.62 9.00
C GLU A 7 -12.13 -5.29 8.49
N LEU A 8 -11.68 -6.34 9.14
CA LEU A 8 -10.54 -7.14 8.67
C LEU A 8 -10.79 -7.68 7.27
N TYR A 9 -11.96 -8.27 7.03
CA TYR A 9 -12.31 -8.80 5.71
C TYR A 9 -12.34 -7.70 4.64
N ARG A 10 -12.93 -6.55 4.94
CA ARG A 10 -12.95 -5.41 3.99
C ARG A 10 -11.56 -4.96 3.59
N THR A 11 -10.65 -4.84 4.56
CA THR A 11 -9.26 -4.47 4.30
C THR A 11 -8.56 -5.51 3.44
N MET A 12 -8.70 -6.79 3.78
CA MET A 12 -8.13 -7.88 2.99
C MET A 12 -8.69 -7.90 1.56
N TYR A 13 -10.01 -7.71 1.42
CA TYR A 13 -10.67 -7.68 0.12
C TYR A 13 -10.21 -6.49 -0.72
N LEU A 14 -10.11 -5.30 -0.13
CA LEU A 14 -9.60 -4.10 -0.80
C LEU A 14 -8.19 -4.35 -1.35
N ILE A 15 -7.29 -4.86 -0.52
CA ILE A 15 -5.90 -5.15 -0.91
C ILE A 15 -5.91 -6.16 -2.06
N ARG A 16 -6.61 -7.30 -1.91
CA ARG A 16 -6.67 -8.34 -2.93
C ARG A 16 -7.18 -7.81 -4.25
N MET A 17 -8.26 -7.04 -4.26
CA MET A 17 -8.86 -6.53 -5.49
C MET A 17 -7.95 -5.52 -6.20
N CYS A 18 -7.26 -4.66 -5.46
CA CYS A 18 -6.26 -3.75 -6.04
C CYS A 18 -5.09 -4.51 -6.67
N GLU A 19 -4.54 -5.49 -5.96
CA GLU A 19 -3.42 -6.30 -6.44
C GLU A 19 -3.80 -7.13 -7.70
N GLU A 20 -5.00 -7.72 -7.71
CA GLU A 20 -5.49 -8.44 -8.89
C GLU A 20 -5.67 -7.51 -10.09
N LYS A 21 -6.11 -6.28 -9.89
CA LYS A 21 -6.18 -5.28 -10.97
C LYS A 21 -4.79 -4.94 -11.51
N ILE A 22 -3.80 -4.76 -10.64
CA ILE A 22 -2.41 -4.56 -11.09
C ILE A 22 -1.94 -5.77 -11.90
N ARG A 23 -2.14 -6.98 -11.39
CA ARG A 23 -1.74 -8.23 -12.07
C ARG A 23 -2.31 -8.33 -13.49
N VAL A 24 -3.60 -7.97 -13.65
CA VAL A 24 -4.29 -8.02 -14.96
C VAL A 24 -3.76 -6.96 -15.91
N HIS A 25 -3.47 -5.75 -15.43
CA HIS A 25 -3.06 -4.64 -16.29
C HIS A 25 -1.55 -4.56 -16.52
N TYR A 26 -0.74 -5.22 -15.71
CA TYR A 26 0.71 -5.16 -15.82
C TYR A 26 1.24 -5.59 -17.20
N PRO A 27 0.73 -6.69 -17.82
CA PRO A 27 1.19 -7.13 -19.14
C PRO A 27 0.90 -6.14 -20.28
N SER A 28 -0.02 -5.18 -20.08
CA SER A 28 -0.35 -4.17 -21.09
C SER A 28 0.68 -3.03 -21.20
N ASP A 29 1.75 -3.09 -20.40
CA ASP A 29 2.81 -2.08 -20.33
C ASP A 29 2.30 -0.66 -19.99
N GLN A 30 1.17 -0.55 -19.31
CA GLN A 30 0.63 0.74 -18.87
C GLN A 30 1.16 1.15 -17.49
N LEU A 31 1.57 0.18 -16.67
CA LEU A 31 2.22 0.42 -15.39
C LEU A 31 3.73 0.56 -15.61
N LYS A 32 4.25 1.75 -15.41
CA LYS A 32 5.65 2.10 -15.71
C LYS A 32 6.59 1.95 -14.49
N THR A 33 6.22 1.10 -13.56
CA THR A 33 6.98 0.85 -12.34
C THR A 33 7.12 -0.66 -12.10
N PRO A 34 8.27 -1.14 -11.63
CA PRO A 34 8.37 -2.50 -11.12
C PRO A 34 7.41 -2.68 -9.95
N VAL A 35 6.68 -3.80 -9.92
CA VAL A 35 5.71 -4.08 -8.86
C VAL A 35 6.07 -5.33 -8.08
N HIS A 36 5.80 -5.31 -6.79
CA HIS A 36 5.97 -6.43 -5.88
C HIS A 36 4.63 -6.67 -5.18
N LEU A 37 3.83 -7.55 -5.76
CA LEU A 37 2.47 -7.82 -5.26
C LEU A 37 2.51 -8.44 -3.86
N CYS A 38 1.54 -8.07 -3.04
CA CYS A 38 1.33 -8.66 -1.72
C CYS A 38 0.17 -9.66 -1.68
N ILE A 39 -0.18 -10.25 -2.82
CA ILE A 39 -1.18 -11.32 -2.91
C ILE A 39 -0.76 -12.48 -1.99
N GLY A 40 -1.67 -12.88 -1.10
CA GLY A 40 -1.43 -13.89 -0.06
C GLY A 40 -0.96 -13.33 1.28
N LEU A 41 -0.64 -12.03 1.36
CA LEU A 41 -0.20 -11.36 2.59
C LEU A 41 -1.28 -10.48 3.23
N GLU A 42 -2.49 -10.47 2.67
CA GLU A 42 -3.57 -9.55 3.07
C GLU A 42 -3.92 -9.68 4.56
N ALA A 43 -3.97 -10.91 5.07
CA ALA A 43 -4.31 -11.16 6.47
C ALA A 43 -3.26 -10.61 7.43
N ILE A 44 -1.98 -10.69 7.07
CA ILE A 44 -0.88 -10.13 7.87
C ILE A 44 -1.04 -8.61 7.95
N VAL A 45 -1.19 -7.96 6.79
CA VAL A 45 -1.33 -6.51 6.72
C VAL A 45 -2.57 -6.04 7.47
N ALA A 46 -3.74 -6.64 7.18
CA ALA A 46 -4.99 -6.26 7.82
C ALA A 46 -4.93 -6.44 9.35
N GLY A 47 -4.36 -7.55 9.82
CA GLY A 47 -4.24 -7.83 11.25
C GLY A 47 -3.33 -6.87 11.98
N VAL A 48 -2.16 -6.55 11.40
CA VAL A 48 -1.21 -5.59 11.99
C VAL A 48 -1.84 -4.20 12.03
N ILE A 49 -2.32 -3.69 10.89
CA ILE A 49 -2.88 -2.33 10.82
C ILE A 49 -4.10 -2.16 11.71
N TYR A 50 -4.97 -3.17 11.78
CA TYR A 50 -6.13 -3.15 12.68
C TYR A 50 -5.75 -3.02 14.17
N SER A 51 -4.57 -3.57 14.54
CA SER A 51 -4.10 -3.57 15.93
C SER A 51 -3.41 -2.26 16.34
N LEU A 52 -3.11 -1.38 15.37
CA LEU A 52 -2.47 -0.10 15.63
C LEU A 52 -3.48 0.96 16.07
N LYS A 53 -2.99 1.95 16.80
CA LYS A 53 -3.73 3.18 17.11
C LYS A 53 -3.68 4.14 15.92
N SER A 54 -4.55 5.14 15.94
CA SER A 54 -4.65 6.14 14.88
C SER A 54 -3.37 6.97 14.70
N ASP A 55 -2.61 7.17 15.77
CA ASP A 55 -1.37 7.95 15.81
C ASP A 55 -0.09 7.11 15.61
N ASP A 56 -0.23 5.78 15.52
CA ASP A 56 0.91 4.91 15.25
C ASP A 56 1.42 5.10 13.82
N GLN A 57 2.73 5.27 13.71
CA GLN A 57 3.45 5.43 12.45
C GLN A 57 3.98 4.08 11.95
N VAL A 58 3.92 3.89 10.64
CA VAL A 58 4.36 2.66 9.98
C VAL A 58 5.35 3.00 8.86
N PHE A 59 6.39 2.19 8.75
CA PHE A 59 7.31 2.18 7.61
C PHE A 59 7.19 0.83 6.89
N GLY A 60 7.38 0.83 5.58
CA GLY A 60 7.23 -0.38 4.76
C GLY A 60 8.45 -0.68 3.90
N THR A 61 8.49 -1.89 3.40
CA THR A 61 9.46 -2.30 2.38
C THR A 61 8.94 -1.95 0.97
N TYR A 62 9.61 -2.40 -0.07
CA TYR A 62 9.15 -2.31 -1.46
C TYR A 62 7.81 -3.06 -1.72
N ARG A 63 7.43 -4.01 -0.86
CA ARG A 63 6.15 -4.75 -0.92
C ARG A 63 5.11 -4.08 -0.01
N ASN A 64 4.77 -2.84 -0.32
CA ASN A 64 4.06 -1.93 0.57
C ASN A 64 2.60 -1.63 0.16
N HIS A 65 2.12 -2.16 -0.96
CA HIS A 65 0.77 -1.86 -1.47
C HIS A 65 -0.31 -2.10 -0.42
N GLY A 66 -0.23 -3.25 0.26
CA GLY A 66 -1.18 -3.58 1.32
C GLY A 66 -1.16 -2.58 2.46
N THR A 67 0.04 -2.17 2.91
CA THR A 67 0.19 -1.19 4.00
C THR A 67 -0.38 0.17 3.61
N TYR A 68 -0.06 0.64 2.40
CA TYR A 68 -0.62 1.89 1.87
C TYR A 68 -2.15 1.84 1.83
N LEU A 69 -2.71 0.79 1.22
CA LEU A 69 -4.16 0.64 1.07
C LEU A 69 -4.86 0.49 2.42
N ALA A 70 -4.28 -0.27 3.36
CA ALA A 70 -4.86 -0.47 4.68
C ALA A 70 -4.85 0.81 5.53
N LYS A 71 -3.83 1.66 5.40
CA LYS A 71 -3.72 2.93 6.14
C LYS A 71 -4.51 4.06 5.49
N SER A 72 -4.41 4.23 4.17
CA SER A 72 -5.02 5.36 3.45
C SER A 72 -6.41 5.08 2.91
N GLY A 73 -6.69 3.85 2.49
CA GLY A 73 -7.91 3.50 1.75
C GLY A 73 -8.05 4.20 0.39
N ASN A 74 -7.04 4.96 -0.05
CA ASN A 74 -7.14 5.81 -1.23
C ASN A 74 -6.72 5.07 -2.50
N THR A 75 -7.67 4.40 -3.14
CA THR A 75 -7.44 3.66 -4.37
C THR A 75 -7.14 4.55 -5.57
N ASP A 76 -7.72 5.75 -5.61
CA ASP A 76 -7.53 6.66 -6.75
C ASP A 76 -6.09 7.16 -6.82
N ARG A 77 -5.53 7.61 -5.70
CA ARG A 77 -4.11 8.00 -5.62
C ARG A 77 -3.18 6.82 -5.84
N PHE A 78 -3.53 5.66 -5.30
CA PHE A 78 -2.78 4.43 -5.49
C PHE A 78 -2.64 4.08 -6.98
N PHE A 79 -3.75 3.95 -7.69
CA PHE A 79 -3.72 3.65 -9.13
C PHE A 79 -3.15 4.81 -9.94
N GLY A 80 -3.43 6.04 -9.57
CA GLY A 80 -2.80 7.21 -10.19
C GLY A 80 -1.27 7.10 -10.17
N GLU A 81 -0.69 6.70 -9.05
CA GLU A 81 0.76 6.49 -8.92
C GLU A 81 1.25 5.32 -9.77
N MET A 82 0.55 4.17 -9.72
CA MET A 82 0.92 2.99 -10.51
C MET A 82 0.93 3.27 -12.02
N PHE A 83 0.00 4.08 -12.52
CA PHE A 83 -0.11 4.46 -13.93
C PHE A 83 0.68 5.74 -14.29
N GLY A 84 1.51 6.26 -13.40
CA GLY A 84 2.34 7.45 -13.66
C GLY A 84 1.55 8.73 -13.91
N LYS A 85 0.39 8.90 -13.24
CA LYS A 85 -0.49 10.06 -13.42
C LYS A 85 -0.23 11.14 -12.38
N VAL A 86 -0.53 12.38 -12.75
CA VAL A 86 -0.44 13.54 -11.84
C VAL A 86 -1.39 13.43 -10.64
N THR A 87 -2.42 12.60 -10.75
CA THR A 87 -3.37 12.30 -9.67
C THR A 87 -2.84 11.28 -8.66
N GLY A 88 -1.68 10.68 -8.94
CA GLY A 88 -1.01 9.76 -8.01
C GLY A 88 -0.50 10.46 -6.76
N GLU A 89 -0.17 9.68 -5.74
CA GLU A 89 0.31 10.18 -4.44
C GLU A 89 1.51 11.12 -4.58
N PHE A 90 2.44 10.79 -5.48
CA PHE A 90 3.63 11.57 -5.80
C PHE A 90 3.65 12.03 -7.27
N GLN A 91 2.48 12.28 -7.82
CA GLN A 91 2.34 12.73 -9.21
C GLN A 91 2.94 11.74 -10.23
N GLY A 92 2.91 10.46 -9.91
CA GLY A 92 3.42 9.38 -10.76
C GLY A 92 4.96 9.24 -10.76
N LYS A 93 5.66 9.87 -9.81
CA LYS A 93 7.13 9.89 -9.78
C LYS A 93 7.76 8.86 -8.85
N ALA A 94 7.05 8.41 -7.82
CA ALA A 94 7.56 7.47 -6.82
C ALA A 94 7.40 6.01 -7.25
N GLY A 95 6.32 5.70 -7.94
CA GLY A 95 5.99 4.34 -8.35
C GLY A 95 5.64 3.42 -7.19
N SER A 96 5.62 2.12 -7.46
CA SER A 96 5.15 1.08 -6.55
C SER A 96 5.96 0.97 -5.24
N MET A 97 7.27 1.16 -5.30
CA MET A 97 8.17 0.83 -4.19
C MET A 97 8.39 1.96 -3.19
N HIS A 98 7.87 3.16 -3.45
CA HIS A 98 8.13 4.36 -2.66
C HIS A 98 6.85 5.08 -2.24
N LEU A 99 5.78 4.32 -2.00
CA LEU A 99 4.52 4.88 -1.52
C LEU A 99 4.65 5.36 -0.07
N SER A 100 3.95 6.43 0.24
CA SER A 100 3.70 6.88 1.61
C SER A 100 2.35 7.61 1.67
N ALA A 101 1.81 7.74 2.86
CA ALA A 101 0.62 8.51 3.18
C ALA A 101 0.78 9.02 4.62
N PRO A 102 1.66 10.03 4.84
CA PRO A 102 2.00 10.49 6.19
C PRO A 102 0.80 10.97 6.98
N GLU A 103 -0.16 11.59 6.32
CA GLU A 103 -1.42 12.04 6.92
C GLU A 103 -2.25 10.87 7.51
N ASN A 104 -2.00 9.65 7.05
CA ASN A 104 -2.63 8.43 7.56
C ASN A 104 -1.67 7.59 8.43
N GLY A 105 -0.47 8.09 8.71
CA GLY A 105 0.54 7.39 9.51
C GLY A 105 1.37 6.35 8.74
N PHE A 106 1.29 6.30 7.40
CA PHE A 106 2.22 5.51 6.60
C PHE A 106 3.36 6.42 6.11
N MET A 107 4.46 6.42 6.84
CA MET A 107 5.52 7.43 6.73
C MET A 107 6.41 7.23 5.51
N GLY A 108 6.54 6.00 5.02
CA GLY A 108 7.33 5.74 3.83
C GLY A 108 7.63 4.27 3.58
N SER A 109 8.18 4.02 2.40
CA SER A 109 8.64 2.72 1.96
C SER A 109 9.92 2.86 1.15
N SER A 110 10.68 1.77 1.02
CA SER A 110 11.96 1.80 0.31
C SER A 110 12.18 0.53 -0.50
N ALA A 111 12.74 0.71 -1.70
CA ALA A 111 13.23 -0.37 -2.54
C ALA A 111 14.47 -1.06 -1.95
N ILE A 112 15.21 -0.38 -1.08
CA ILE A 112 16.43 -0.92 -0.48
C ILE A 112 16.07 -1.71 0.77
N VAL A 113 16.39 -3.00 0.76
CA VAL A 113 16.08 -3.91 1.86
C VAL A 113 16.77 -3.46 3.15
N GLY A 114 16.00 -3.38 4.24
CA GLY A 114 16.49 -3.04 5.56
C GLY A 114 16.61 -1.55 5.86
N THR A 115 16.52 -0.64 4.89
CA THR A 115 16.67 0.81 5.14
C THR A 115 15.57 1.41 6.00
N THR A 116 14.39 0.82 6.00
CA THR A 116 13.26 1.32 6.81
C THR A 116 13.42 1.03 8.29
N ILE A 117 14.30 0.10 8.69
CA ILE A 117 14.60 -0.17 10.10
C ILE A 117 15.23 1.05 10.77
N PRO A 118 16.36 1.62 10.30
CA PRO A 118 16.91 2.84 10.89
C PRO A 118 16.02 4.08 10.70
N LEU A 119 15.18 4.11 9.66
CA LEU A 119 14.27 5.24 9.46
C LEU A 119 13.10 5.27 10.45
N SER A 120 12.81 4.13 11.08
CA SER A 120 11.74 4.02 12.08
C SER A 120 12.19 4.32 13.51
N LEU A 121 13.47 4.57 13.74
CA LEU A 121 14.05 4.91 15.06
C LEU A 121 13.91 6.40 15.35
#